data_b2043d37f20e950ac8dd3d90a966206c
#
_entry.id   b2043d37f20e950ac8dd3d90a966206c
#
_cell.length_a   1.000
_cell.length_b   1.000
_cell.length_c   1.000
_cell.angle_alpha   90.00
_cell.angle_beta   90.00
_cell.angle_gamma   90.00
#
_symmetry.space_group_name_H-M   'P 1'
#
loop_
_entity.id
_entity.type
_entity.pdbx_description
1 polymer ?
#
loop_
_entity_poly.entity_id
_entity_poly.type
_entity_poly.pdbx_seq_one_letter_code
_entity_poly.pdbx_strand_id
1 'polypeptide(L)'
;MTDSNQQSELSKRQIDSVIALYSAGQYQEAINQIKILNDLYPNTPFLFNLIGACYKSLGQLEGSAKMFETAVNIKPDYSEAHKNLGITLKDLGHLDAAVESLNRAIAIEPNYVDAHYNLAITFKDLNQLDDAVKSYQKVIEVNPNFAQAYNNLGNLLKDLGQTDEAIKNYQKAIEI
;
A
#
# COMPACT_ATOMS: atom_id res chain seq x y z
N MET A 1 21.42 36.62 20.82
CA MET A 1 20.84 35.30 21.09
C MET A 1 20.02 34.92 19.84
N THR A 2 20.66 34.26 18.93
CA THR A 2 20.04 33.77 17.71
C THR A 2 19.80 32.29 17.92
N ASP A 3 18.57 31.94 18.31
CA ASP A 3 18.11 30.55 18.36
C ASP A 3 18.07 30.03 16.92
N SER A 4 19.14 29.36 16.54
CA SER A 4 19.18 28.53 15.35
C SER A 4 18.39 27.23 15.61
N ASN A 5 17.08 27.31 15.52
CA ASN A 5 16.22 26.13 15.46
C ASN A 5 16.26 25.56 14.01
N GLN A 6 17.47 25.25 13.54
CA GLN A 6 17.67 24.39 12.38
C GLN A 6 17.39 22.96 12.88
N GLN A 7 16.12 22.53 12.82
CA GLN A 7 15.84 21.09 12.75
C GLN A 7 16.59 20.60 11.51
N SER A 8 17.69 19.88 11.76
CA SER A 8 18.47 19.27 10.68
C SER A 8 17.55 18.30 9.94
N GLU A 9 17.38 18.50 8.65
CA GLU A 9 16.58 17.59 7.82
C GLU A 9 17.29 16.23 7.70
N LEU A 10 16.51 15.15 7.64
CA LEU A 10 16.99 13.80 7.39
C LEU A 10 17.78 13.77 6.06
N SER A 11 19.07 13.45 6.13
CA SER A 11 19.93 13.49 4.94
C SER A 11 19.63 12.35 3.97
N LYS A 12 19.85 12.59 2.67
CA LYS A 12 19.71 11.55 1.64
C LYS A 12 20.51 10.29 1.97
N ARG A 13 21.74 10.43 2.50
CA ARG A 13 22.59 9.29 2.87
C ARG A 13 21.97 8.43 3.99
N GLN A 14 21.28 9.03 4.95
CA GLN A 14 20.58 8.31 6.03
C GLN A 14 19.36 7.57 5.47
N ILE A 15 18.62 8.21 4.55
CA ILE A 15 17.50 7.58 3.85
C ILE A 15 17.99 6.38 3.03
N ASP A 16 19.00 6.57 2.20
CA ASP A 16 19.56 5.52 1.34
C ASP A 16 20.09 4.33 2.17
N SER A 17 20.68 4.60 3.34
CA SER A 17 21.16 3.55 4.26
C SER A 17 20.03 2.65 4.76
N VAL A 18 18.92 3.22 5.25
CA VAL A 18 17.80 2.43 5.77
C VAL A 18 17.03 1.71 4.66
N ILE A 19 16.92 2.32 3.48
CA ILE A 19 16.35 1.66 2.28
C ILE A 19 17.22 0.47 1.87
N ALA A 20 18.55 0.60 1.89
CA ALA A 20 19.45 -0.48 1.56
C ALA A 20 19.29 -1.69 2.48
N LEU A 21 19.17 -1.45 3.80
CA LEU A 21 18.91 -2.51 4.78
C LEU A 21 17.55 -3.21 4.51
N TYR A 22 16.50 -2.42 4.25
CA TYR A 22 15.20 -2.97 3.88
C TYR A 22 15.27 -3.84 2.63
N SER A 23 15.91 -3.33 1.57
CA SER A 23 16.06 -4.04 0.29
C SER A 23 16.91 -5.30 0.41
N ALA A 24 17.84 -5.33 1.36
CA ALA A 24 18.67 -6.51 1.69
C ALA A 24 17.94 -7.54 2.58
N GLY A 25 16.68 -7.29 2.98
CA GLY A 25 15.92 -8.15 3.88
C GLY A 25 16.36 -8.06 5.35
N GLN A 26 17.22 -7.11 5.69
CA GLN A 26 17.74 -6.89 7.05
C GLN A 26 16.75 -6.03 7.87
N TYR A 27 15.49 -6.51 7.96
CA TYR A 27 14.38 -5.72 8.50
C TYR A 27 14.57 -5.31 9.96
N GLN A 28 15.11 -6.20 10.81
CA GLN A 28 15.33 -5.89 12.22
C GLN A 28 16.42 -4.83 12.39
N GLU A 29 17.47 -4.88 11.58
CA GLU A 29 18.55 -3.89 11.58
C GLU A 29 18.06 -2.54 11.07
N ALA A 30 17.26 -2.54 9.99
CA ALA A 30 16.57 -1.35 9.48
C ALA A 30 15.71 -0.70 10.58
N ILE A 31 14.89 -1.46 11.30
CA ILE A 31 14.07 -0.95 12.41
C ILE A 31 14.96 -0.30 13.50
N ASN A 32 16.04 -0.94 13.88
CA ASN A 32 16.94 -0.40 14.92
C ASN A 32 17.56 0.92 14.47
N GLN A 33 18.04 1.00 13.23
CA GLN A 33 18.61 2.23 12.66
C GLN A 33 17.56 3.33 12.52
N ILE A 34 16.34 3.00 12.07
CA ILE A 34 15.26 3.97 11.93
C ILE A 34 14.83 4.53 13.30
N LYS A 35 14.80 3.70 14.36
CA LYS A 35 14.49 4.19 15.72
C LYS A 35 15.48 5.27 16.16
N ILE A 36 16.77 5.08 15.91
CA ILE A 36 17.80 6.10 16.21
C ILE A 36 17.54 7.38 15.40
N LEU A 37 17.15 7.23 14.13
CA LEU A 37 16.80 8.38 13.29
C LEU A 37 15.54 9.08 13.77
N ASN A 38 14.52 8.36 14.26
CA ASN A 38 13.31 8.95 14.82
C ASN A 38 13.58 9.79 16.10
N ASP A 39 14.57 9.41 16.91
CA ASP A 39 14.98 10.20 18.05
C ASP A 39 15.62 11.54 17.63
N LEU A 40 16.31 11.55 16.50
CA LEU A 40 16.96 12.73 15.92
C LEU A 40 16.00 13.59 15.06
N TYR A 41 15.08 12.92 14.35
CA TYR A 41 14.13 13.52 13.39
C TYR A 41 12.69 13.09 13.72
N PRO A 42 12.16 13.50 14.86
CA PRO A 42 10.81 13.13 15.27
C PRO A 42 9.78 13.64 14.26
N ASN A 43 8.67 12.90 14.13
CA ASN A 43 7.57 13.23 13.22
C ASN A 43 7.94 13.21 11.72
N THR A 44 8.86 12.34 11.31
CA THR A 44 9.18 12.09 9.91
C THR A 44 8.30 10.94 9.37
N PRO A 45 7.23 11.21 8.60
CA PRO A 45 6.25 10.18 8.17
C PRO A 45 6.90 9.03 7.41
N PHE A 46 7.92 9.33 6.60
CA PHE A 46 8.69 8.34 5.84
C PHE A 46 9.30 7.26 6.72
N LEU A 47 9.88 7.63 7.87
CA LEU A 47 10.51 6.67 8.78
C LEU A 47 9.47 5.72 9.39
N PHE A 48 8.30 6.22 9.77
CA PHE A 48 7.20 5.39 10.26
C PHE A 48 6.66 4.46 9.18
N ASN A 49 6.48 4.96 7.94
CA ASN A 49 6.09 4.13 6.81
C ASN A 49 7.11 3.00 6.56
N LEU A 50 8.39 3.28 6.63
CA LEU A 50 9.43 2.28 6.42
C LEU A 50 9.50 1.25 7.56
N ILE A 51 9.34 1.67 8.83
CA ILE A 51 9.21 0.71 9.96
C ILE A 51 7.97 -0.17 9.77
N GLY A 52 6.84 0.40 9.36
CA GLY A 52 5.63 -0.34 9.05
C GLY A 52 5.88 -1.42 8.00
N ALA A 53 6.58 -1.09 6.92
CA ALA A 53 6.96 -2.03 5.89
C ALA A 53 7.90 -3.14 6.43
N CYS A 54 8.87 -2.79 7.28
CA CYS A 54 9.73 -3.77 7.94
C CYS A 54 8.93 -4.73 8.83
N TYR A 55 8.01 -4.22 9.67
CA TYR A 55 7.16 -5.06 10.51
C TYR A 55 6.27 -5.98 9.67
N LYS A 56 5.71 -5.48 8.56
CA LYS A 56 4.93 -6.30 7.64
C LYS A 56 5.76 -7.46 7.07
N SER A 57 6.98 -7.18 6.63
CA SER A 57 7.90 -8.20 6.10
C SER A 57 8.31 -9.23 7.15
N LEU A 58 8.27 -8.89 8.44
CA LEU A 58 8.49 -9.79 9.58
C LEU A 58 7.21 -10.52 10.03
N GLY A 59 6.06 -10.31 9.37
CA GLY A 59 4.78 -10.88 9.77
C GLY A 59 4.13 -10.25 11.00
N GLN A 60 4.66 -9.12 11.48
CA GLN A 60 4.18 -8.39 12.67
C GLN A 60 3.11 -7.38 12.25
N LEU A 61 1.94 -7.87 11.83
CA LEU A 61 0.92 -7.07 11.17
C LEU A 61 0.34 -5.95 12.03
N GLU A 62 0.08 -6.20 13.33
CA GLU A 62 -0.44 -5.19 14.25
C GLU A 62 0.58 -4.04 14.46
N GLY A 63 1.86 -4.40 14.61
CA GLY A 63 2.94 -3.42 14.68
C GLY A 63 3.06 -2.60 13.39
N SER A 64 2.90 -3.26 12.24
CA SER A 64 2.90 -2.63 10.93
C SER A 64 1.76 -1.62 10.79
N ALA A 65 0.52 -2.01 11.10
CA ALA A 65 -0.65 -1.14 11.03
C ALA A 65 -0.46 0.12 11.88
N LYS A 66 -0.01 -0.05 13.14
CA LYS A 66 0.26 1.06 14.06
C LYS A 66 1.28 2.06 13.49
N MET A 67 2.31 1.59 12.80
CA MET A 67 3.33 2.48 12.21
C MET A 67 2.78 3.22 10.99
N PHE A 68 2.00 2.56 10.14
CA PHE A 68 1.34 3.22 9.03
C PHE A 68 0.29 4.24 9.50
N GLU A 69 -0.49 3.92 10.54
CA GLU A 69 -1.41 4.88 11.19
C GLU A 69 -0.66 6.11 11.70
N THR A 70 0.50 5.90 12.34
CA THR A 70 1.35 7.02 12.78
C THR A 70 1.79 7.88 11.59
N ALA A 71 2.22 7.26 10.49
CA ALA A 71 2.63 7.97 9.28
C ALA A 71 1.52 8.83 8.69
N VAL A 72 0.28 8.30 8.56
CA VAL A 72 -0.86 9.04 8.02
C VAL A 72 -1.40 10.11 8.98
N ASN A 73 -1.26 9.91 10.28
CA ASN A 73 -1.60 10.93 11.28
C ASN A 73 -0.66 12.13 11.24
N ILE A 74 0.63 11.91 10.98
CA ILE A 74 1.62 12.99 10.81
C ILE A 74 1.44 13.66 9.45
N LYS A 75 1.21 12.89 8.38
CA LYS A 75 1.03 13.36 7.01
C LYS A 75 -0.25 12.77 6.41
N PRO A 76 -1.43 13.45 6.55
CA PRO A 76 -2.71 12.93 6.08
C PRO A 76 -2.84 12.76 4.56
N ASP A 77 -1.97 13.40 3.78
CA ASP A 77 -1.89 13.30 2.31
C ASP A 77 -0.78 12.35 1.83
N TYR A 78 -0.38 11.37 2.66
CA TYR A 78 0.62 10.37 2.29
C TYR A 78 -0.05 9.14 1.66
N SER A 79 -0.28 9.18 0.33
CA SER A 79 -0.97 8.13 -0.43
C SER A 79 -0.38 6.74 -0.23
N GLU A 80 0.95 6.61 -0.25
CA GLU A 80 1.65 5.34 -0.06
C GLU A 80 1.40 4.74 1.34
N ALA A 81 1.43 5.56 2.40
CA ALA A 81 1.17 5.08 3.74
C ALA A 81 -0.30 4.64 3.92
N HIS A 82 -1.26 5.36 3.34
CA HIS A 82 -2.66 4.93 3.30
C HIS A 82 -2.84 3.61 2.56
N LYS A 83 -2.22 3.42 1.38
CA LYS A 83 -2.23 2.14 0.67
C LYS A 83 -1.64 1.02 1.53
N ASN A 84 -0.47 1.23 2.14
CA ASN A 84 0.21 0.24 2.96
C ASN A 84 -0.62 -0.13 4.20
N LEU A 85 -1.27 0.86 4.83
CA LEU A 85 -2.22 0.64 5.93
C LEU A 85 -3.39 -0.22 5.48
N GLY A 86 -4.03 0.13 4.36
CA GLY A 86 -5.15 -0.62 3.82
C GLY A 86 -4.80 -2.08 3.52
N ILE A 87 -3.65 -2.34 2.90
CA ILE A 87 -3.18 -3.71 2.66
C ILE A 87 -2.96 -4.46 3.97
N THR A 88 -2.36 -3.81 4.98
CA THR A 88 -2.09 -4.44 6.27
C THR A 88 -3.38 -4.73 7.05
N LEU A 89 -4.35 -3.81 7.02
CA LEU A 89 -5.67 -4.01 7.62
C LEU A 89 -6.43 -5.16 6.96
N LYS A 90 -6.36 -5.29 5.62
CA LYS A 90 -6.91 -6.42 4.89
C LYS A 90 -6.28 -7.74 5.37
N ASP A 91 -4.95 -7.78 5.48
CA ASP A 91 -4.22 -8.97 5.95
C ASP A 91 -4.56 -9.33 7.41
N LEU A 92 -4.99 -8.35 8.23
CA LEU A 92 -5.54 -8.53 9.58
C LEU A 92 -7.02 -8.93 9.60
N GLY A 93 -7.71 -8.94 8.45
CA GLY A 93 -9.14 -9.21 8.35
C GLY A 93 -10.04 -8.02 8.66
N HIS A 94 -9.49 -6.83 8.86
CA HIS A 94 -10.24 -5.59 9.11
C HIS A 94 -10.66 -4.95 7.78
N LEU A 95 -11.54 -5.64 7.04
CA LEU A 95 -11.81 -5.34 5.63
C LEU A 95 -12.44 -3.95 5.41
N ASP A 96 -13.38 -3.52 6.24
CA ASP A 96 -14.01 -2.20 6.09
C ASP A 96 -13.00 -1.06 6.30
N ALA A 97 -12.15 -1.16 7.32
CA ALA A 97 -11.08 -0.20 7.56
C ALA A 97 -10.02 -0.21 6.45
N ALA A 98 -9.78 -1.37 5.83
CA ALA A 98 -8.92 -1.49 4.66
C ALA A 98 -9.49 -0.72 3.46
N VAL A 99 -10.79 -0.87 3.18
CA VAL A 99 -11.50 -0.10 2.14
C VAL A 99 -11.37 1.40 2.38
N GLU A 100 -11.57 1.87 3.62
CA GLU A 100 -11.44 3.29 3.95
C GLU A 100 -10.03 3.81 3.66
N SER A 101 -9.02 3.08 4.11
CA SER A 101 -7.60 3.47 3.92
C SER A 101 -7.21 3.48 2.45
N LEU A 102 -7.63 2.47 1.65
CA LEU A 102 -7.36 2.41 0.22
C LEU A 102 -8.08 3.53 -0.55
N ASN A 103 -9.32 3.85 -0.18
CA ASN A 103 -10.04 4.98 -0.75
C ASN A 103 -9.37 6.32 -0.43
N ARG A 104 -8.77 6.48 0.75
CA ARG A 104 -7.96 7.66 1.07
C ARG A 104 -6.73 7.76 0.17
N ALA A 105 -6.01 6.66 -0.07
CA ALA A 105 -4.90 6.64 -1.02
C ALA A 105 -5.33 7.07 -2.43
N ILE A 106 -6.48 6.57 -2.91
CA ILE A 106 -7.05 6.90 -4.21
C ILE A 106 -7.53 8.36 -4.28
N ALA A 107 -8.11 8.89 -3.19
CA ALA A 107 -8.53 10.29 -3.14
C ALA A 107 -7.34 11.25 -3.26
N ILE A 108 -6.17 10.88 -2.73
CA ILE A 108 -4.91 11.64 -2.85
C ILE A 108 -4.30 11.45 -4.23
N GLU A 109 -4.28 10.22 -4.73
CA GLU A 109 -3.70 9.85 -6.03
C GLU A 109 -4.70 9.02 -6.85
N PRO A 110 -5.56 9.69 -7.68
CA PRO A 110 -6.66 9.02 -8.39
C PRO A 110 -6.24 7.89 -9.35
N ASN A 111 -5.01 7.91 -9.83
CA ASN A 111 -4.46 6.90 -10.73
C ASN A 111 -3.50 5.91 -10.04
N TYR A 112 -3.63 5.74 -8.72
CA TYR A 112 -2.78 4.82 -7.96
C TYR A 112 -3.17 3.37 -8.22
N VAL A 113 -2.55 2.75 -9.21
CA VAL A 113 -2.83 1.39 -9.69
C VAL A 113 -2.86 0.36 -8.55
N ASP A 114 -1.84 0.36 -7.68
CA ASP A 114 -1.75 -0.59 -6.57
C ASP A 114 -2.89 -0.43 -5.56
N ALA A 115 -3.33 0.81 -5.30
CA ALA A 115 -4.44 1.06 -4.39
C ALA A 115 -5.77 0.54 -4.97
N HIS A 116 -6.05 0.80 -6.25
CA HIS A 116 -7.22 0.25 -6.94
C HIS A 116 -7.19 -1.27 -6.99
N TYR A 117 -6.04 -1.87 -7.26
CA TYR A 117 -5.89 -3.33 -7.31
C TYR A 117 -6.17 -3.98 -5.94
N ASN A 118 -5.61 -3.43 -4.88
CA ASN A 118 -5.85 -3.94 -3.53
C ASN A 118 -7.27 -3.67 -3.04
N LEU A 119 -7.88 -2.55 -3.45
CA LEU A 119 -9.29 -2.26 -3.18
C LEU A 119 -10.20 -3.30 -3.85
N ALA A 120 -9.93 -3.69 -5.10
CA ALA A 120 -10.67 -4.74 -5.79
C ALA A 120 -10.59 -6.08 -5.04
N ILE A 121 -9.40 -6.46 -4.56
CA ILE A 121 -9.23 -7.68 -3.75
C ILE A 121 -10.03 -7.57 -2.45
N THR A 122 -9.96 -6.43 -1.77
CA THR A 122 -10.68 -6.20 -0.51
C THR A 122 -12.21 -6.26 -0.70
N PHE A 123 -12.73 -5.68 -1.78
CA PHE A 123 -14.15 -5.79 -2.12
C PHE A 123 -14.57 -7.23 -2.43
N LYS A 124 -13.72 -8.00 -3.12
CA LYS A 124 -13.96 -9.42 -3.34
C LYS A 124 -14.02 -10.19 -2.01
N ASP A 125 -13.10 -9.93 -1.08
CA ASP A 125 -13.08 -10.55 0.25
C ASP A 125 -14.33 -10.18 1.08
N LEU A 126 -14.89 -8.97 0.86
CA LEU A 126 -16.18 -8.53 1.41
C LEU A 126 -17.40 -9.07 0.67
N ASN A 127 -17.22 -9.87 -0.40
CA ASN A 127 -18.29 -10.32 -1.31
C ASN A 127 -19.04 -9.15 -2.00
N GLN A 128 -18.41 -7.98 -2.12
CA GLN A 128 -18.92 -6.82 -2.85
C GLN A 128 -18.43 -6.89 -4.31
N LEU A 129 -19.01 -7.84 -5.07
CA LEU A 129 -18.44 -8.27 -6.36
C LEU A 129 -18.51 -7.18 -7.43
N ASP A 130 -19.59 -6.38 -7.47
CA ASP A 130 -19.73 -5.28 -8.44
C ASP A 130 -18.69 -4.17 -8.24
N ASP A 131 -18.35 -3.86 -6.98
CA ASP A 131 -17.34 -2.85 -6.67
C ASP A 131 -15.92 -3.38 -6.92
N ALA A 132 -15.71 -4.68 -6.73
CA ALA A 132 -14.48 -5.35 -7.14
C ALA A 132 -14.27 -5.28 -8.67
N VAL A 133 -15.32 -5.53 -9.46
CA VAL A 133 -15.28 -5.39 -10.93
C VAL A 133 -14.88 -3.98 -11.34
N LYS A 134 -15.55 -2.95 -10.81
CA LYS A 134 -15.23 -1.54 -11.11
C LYS A 134 -13.78 -1.19 -10.76
N SER A 135 -13.30 -1.67 -9.63
CA SER A 135 -11.93 -1.39 -9.16
C SER A 135 -10.89 -2.06 -10.08
N TYR A 136 -11.10 -3.33 -10.50
CA TYR A 136 -10.23 -3.96 -11.50
C TYR A 136 -10.27 -3.28 -12.86
N GLN A 137 -11.46 -2.85 -13.32
CA GLN A 137 -11.59 -2.08 -14.55
C GLN A 137 -10.78 -0.78 -14.49
N LYS A 138 -10.77 -0.11 -13.33
CA LYS A 138 -9.96 1.10 -13.14
C LYS A 138 -8.46 0.80 -13.18
N VAL A 139 -8.01 -0.33 -12.61
CA VAL A 139 -6.61 -0.80 -12.77
C VAL A 139 -6.24 -0.94 -14.24
N ILE A 140 -7.10 -1.60 -15.03
CA ILE A 140 -6.89 -1.85 -16.48
C ILE A 140 -6.91 -0.54 -17.28
N GLU A 141 -7.80 0.39 -16.94
CA GLU A 141 -7.85 1.71 -17.57
C GLU A 141 -6.54 2.49 -17.37
N VAL A 142 -6.00 2.49 -16.14
CA VAL A 142 -4.78 3.23 -15.81
C VAL A 142 -3.51 2.51 -16.29
N ASN A 143 -3.48 1.19 -16.19
CA ASN A 143 -2.36 0.35 -16.65
C ASN A 143 -2.89 -0.83 -17.50
N PRO A 144 -3.05 -0.64 -18.83
CA PRO A 144 -3.54 -1.68 -19.74
C PRO A 144 -2.64 -2.93 -19.85
N ASN A 145 -1.44 -2.91 -19.30
CA ASN A 145 -0.50 -4.03 -19.33
C ASN A 145 -0.43 -4.77 -17.98
N PHE A 146 -1.41 -4.58 -17.10
CA PHE A 146 -1.45 -5.25 -15.80
C PHE A 146 -2.12 -6.62 -15.90
N ALA A 147 -1.40 -7.65 -16.36
CA ALA A 147 -1.93 -8.99 -16.62
C ALA A 147 -2.71 -9.60 -15.45
N GLN A 148 -2.24 -9.39 -14.18
CA GLN A 148 -2.92 -9.90 -13.02
C GLN A 148 -4.33 -9.31 -12.83
N ALA A 149 -4.56 -8.04 -13.20
CA ALA A 149 -5.88 -7.43 -13.09
C ALA A 149 -6.86 -8.08 -14.09
N TYR A 150 -6.44 -8.33 -15.30
CA TYR A 150 -7.25 -9.07 -16.29
C TYR A 150 -7.58 -10.48 -15.81
N ASN A 151 -6.60 -11.23 -15.31
CA ASN A 151 -6.82 -12.57 -14.80
C ASN A 151 -7.80 -12.58 -13.61
N ASN A 152 -7.63 -11.66 -12.66
CA ASN A 152 -8.51 -11.57 -11.48
C ASN A 152 -9.92 -11.11 -11.86
N LEU A 153 -10.04 -10.15 -12.78
CA LEU A 153 -11.33 -9.74 -13.33
C LEU A 153 -12.01 -10.89 -14.07
N GLY A 154 -11.27 -11.66 -14.86
CA GLY A 154 -11.76 -12.86 -15.52
C GLY A 154 -12.32 -13.89 -14.54
N ASN A 155 -11.62 -14.17 -13.45
CA ASN A 155 -12.09 -15.05 -12.39
C ASN A 155 -13.40 -14.54 -11.76
N LEU A 156 -13.45 -13.25 -11.45
CA LEU A 156 -14.63 -12.63 -10.85
C LEU A 156 -15.85 -12.65 -11.79
N LEU A 157 -15.66 -12.33 -13.07
CA LEU A 157 -16.71 -12.38 -14.09
C LEU A 157 -17.23 -13.80 -14.31
N LYS A 158 -16.34 -14.80 -14.27
CA LYS A 158 -16.73 -16.22 -14.33
C LYS A 158 -17.61 -16.58 -13.13
N ASP A 159 -17.24 -16.17 -11.91
CA ASP A 159 -18.03 -16.42 -10.70
C ASP A 159 -19.41 -15.74 -10.76
N LEU A 160 -19.51 -14.62 -11.48
CA LEU A 160 -20.77 -13.91 -11.77
C LEU A 160 -21.56 -14.50 -12.96
N GLY A 161 -21.08 -15.58 -13.58
CA GLY A 161 -21.74 -16.22 -14.73
C GLY A 161 -21.52 -15.49 -16.08
N GLN A 162 -20.67 -14.45 -16.11
CA GLN A 162 -20.36 -13.65 -17.31
C GLN A 162 -19.19 -14.30 -18.09
N THR A 163 -19.45 -15.50 -18.62
CA THR A 163 -18.41 -16.37 -19.18
C THR A 163 -17.70 -15.76 -20.40
N ASP A 164 -18.43 -15.08 -21.28
CA ASP A 164 -17.86 -14.51 -22.51
C ASP A 164 -16.88 -13.37 -22.20
N GLU A 165 -17.23 -12.50 -21.25
CA GLU A 165 -16.36 -11.44 -20.77
C GLU A 165 -15.15 -12.00 -20.01
N ALA A 166 -15.35 -13.07 -19.22
CA ALA A 166 -14.25 -13.74 -18.52
C ALA A 166 -13.21 -14.27 -19.52
N ILE A 167 -13.64 -14.95 -20.60
CA ILE A 167 -12.76 -15.47 -21.65
C ILE A 167 -11.93 -14.36 -22.28
N LYS A 168 -12.55 -13.22 -22.62
CA LYS A 168 -11.83 -12.06 -23.20
C LYS A 168 -10.75 -11.54 -22.25
N ASN A 169 -11.06 -11.47 -20.96
CA ASN A 169 -10.09 -11.01 -19.96
C ASN A 169 -8.93 -12.00 -19.79
N TYR A 170 -9.19 -13.32 -19.80
CA TYR A 170 -8.11 -14.32 -19.75
C TYR A 170 -7.24 -14.27 -21.01
N GLN A 171 -7.83 -14.12 -22.19
CA GLN A 171 -7.08 -13.96 -23.45
C GLN A 171 -6.15 -12.74 -23.35
N LYS A 172 -6.68 -11.61 -22.86
CA LYS A 172 -5.88 -10.40 -22.71
C LYS A 172 -4.74 -10.56 -21.70
N ALA A 173 -4.98 -11.29 -20.61
CA ALA A 173 -3.93 -11.59 -19.63
C ALA A 173 -2.78 -12.46 -20.20
N ILE A 174 -3.08 -13.30 -21.20
CA ILE A 174 -2.08 -14.18 -21.86
C ILE A 174 -1.29 -13.41 -22.92
N GLU A 175 -1.91 -12.40 -23.58
CA GLU A 175 -1.27 -11.56 -24.61
C GLU A 175 -0.22 -10.58 -24.04
N ILE A 176 -0.28 -10.25 -22.75
CA ILE A 176 0.62 -9.33 -22.04
C ILE A 176 1.83 -10.07 -21.53
#